data_1dbfa1cfc8aead08e81b655bcdc43053
#
_entry.id   1dbfa1cfc8aead08e81b655bcdc43053
#
_cell.length_a   1.000
_cell.length_b   1.000
_cell.length_c   1.000
_cell.angle_alpha   90.00
_cell.angle_beta   90.00
_cell.angle_gamma   90.00
#
_symmetry.space_group_name_H-M   'P 1'
#
loop_
_entity.id
_entity.type
_entity.pdbx_description
1 polymer ?
#
loop_
_entity_poly.entity_id
_entity_poly.type
_entity_poly.pdbx_seq_one_letter_code
_entity_poly.pdbx_strand_id
1 'polypeptide(L)'
;MEILDLYDKELKPTGKTVERGKPIPHGFMIPIVAVFVYNDKGQYLIQKVAPCRGNYYSSTAGHVKSGELDFAAAMQRELKEEIGLSVAKSELKLVKIRRYEYKFTFLYILRSNVPTEMLRLQEEEVESVKWMCRDEIEQLCNKGLFQRVHYQLLLDCEEKMNFKK
;
A
#
# COMPACT_ATOMS: atom_id res chain seq x y z
N MET A 1 -10.35 -17.20 6.48
CA MET A 1 -9.08 -17.07 7.24
C MET A 1 -7.95 -16.92 6.25
N GLU A 2 -7.23 -15.80 6.31
CA GLU A 2 -6.18 -15.51 5.34
C GLU A 2 -4.85 -16.11 5.80
N ILE A 3 -4.19 -16.86 4.92
CA ILE A 3 -2.88 -17.47 5.17
C ILE A 3 -1.82 -16.65 4.43
N LEU A 4 -0.72 -16.39 5.12
CA LEU A 4 0.41 -15.62 4.62
C LEU A 4 1.66 -16.49 4.57
N ASP A 5 2.43 -16.36 3.51
CA ASP A 5 3.72 -17.05 3.40
C ASP A 5 4.78 -16.34 4.23
N LEU A 6 5.62 -17.13 4.89
CA LEU A 6 6.76 -16.63 5.65
C LEU A 6 8.02 -16.60 4.79
N TYR A 7 8.69 -15.47 4.80
CA TYR A 7 9.94 -15.22 4.08
C TYR A 7 11.10 -15.11 5.09
N ASP A 8 12.28 -15.44 4.63
CA ASP A 8 13.50 -15.24 5.42
C ASP A 8 14.04 -13.80 5.28
N LYS A 9 15.16 -13.52 5.92
CA LYS A 9 15.79 -12.19 5.90
C LYS A 9 16.37 -11.80 4.55
N GLU A 10 16.60 -12.76 3.67
CA GLU A 10 17.01 -12.54 2.28
C GLU A 10 15.81 -12.38 1.34
N LEU A 11 14.59 -12.29 1.88
CA LEU A 11 13.33 -12.15 1.17
C LEU A 11 13.02 -13.35 0.26
N LYS A 12 13.41 -14.55 0.70
CA LYS A 12 13.10 -15.79 0.01
C LYS A 12 11.96 -16.52 0.71
N PRO A 13 11.01 -17.11 -0.04
CA PRO A 13 9.96 -17.90 0.56
C PRO A 13 10.52 -19.13 1.25
N THR A 14 10.02 -19.44 2.45
CA THR A 14 10.53 -20.55 3.27
C THR A 14 9.70 -21.82 3.17
N GLY A 15 8.54 -21.78 2.51
CA GLY A 15 7.56 -22.86 2.50
C GLY A 15 6.72 -22.94 3.78
N LYS A 16 6.98 -22.08 4.76
CA LYS A 16 6.20 -21.99 5.99
C LYS A 16 5.16 -20.88 5.85
N THR A 17 4.08 -21.00 6.62
CA THR A 17 2.96 -20.04 6.59
C THR A 17 2.58 -19.60 7.98
N VAL A 18 1.83 -18.52 8.05
CA VAL A 18 1.19 -18.01 9.26
C VAL A 18 -0.21 -17.49 8.93
N GLU A 19 -1.12 -17.66 9.86
CA GLU A 19 -2.46 -17.08 9.75
C GLU A 19 -2.37 -15.57 10.03
N ARG A 20 -3.04 -14.76 9.20
CA ARG A 20 -3.10 -13.31 9.39
C ARG A 20 -3.64 -12.98 10.78
N GLY A 21 -2.95 -12.08 11.48
CA GLY A 21 -3.29 -11.67 12.83
C GLY A 21 -2.58 -12.49 13.93
N LYS A 22 -1.91 -13.57 13.57
CA LYS A 22 -1.07 -14.31 14.52
C LYS A 22 0.34 -13.70 14.57
N PRO A 23 1.05 -13.85 15.69
CA PRO A 23 2.44 -13.37 15.81
C PRO A 23 3.34 -14.01 14.75
N ILE A 24 4.18 -13.20 14.15
CA ILE A 24 5.17 -13.68 13.18
C ILE A 24 6.38 -14.20 13.96
N PRO A 25 6.81 -15.46 13.73
CA PRO A 25 7.95 -16.01 14.45
C PRO A 25 9.22 -15.20 14.21
N HIS A 26 10.09 -15.13 15.22
CA HIS A 26 11.35 -14.42 15.12
C HIS A 26 12.19 -14.97 13.95
N GLY A 27 12.78 -14.04 13.19
CA GLY A 27 13.59 -14.38 12.02
C GLY A 27 12.80 -14.50 10.72
N PHE A 28 11.47 -14.41 10.78
CA PHE A 28 10.61 -14.45 9.60
C PHE A 28 9.94 -13.10 9.34
N MET A 29 9.54 -12.91 8.10
CA MET A 29 8.88 -11.69 7.61
C MET A 29 7.71 -12.06 6.71
N ILE A 30 6.72 -11.17 6.65
CA ILE A 30 5.61 -11.28 5.69
C ILE A 30 5.69 -10.15 4.65
N PRO A 31 5.30 -10.41 3.39
CA PRO A 31 5.28 -9.40 2.36
C PRO A 31 4.03 -8.53 2.41
N ILE A 32 4.24 -7.23 2.26
CA ILE A 32 3.20 -6.22 2.08
C ILE A 32 3.42 -5.54 0.74
N VAL A 33 2.35 -5.17 0.07
CA VAL A 33 2.39 -4.31 -1.11
C VAL A 33 1.71 -2.99 -0.80
N ALA A 34 2.25 -1.89 -1.30
CA ALA A 34 1.69 -0.55 -1.13
C ALA A 34 1.90 0.26 -2.41
N VAL A 35 1.01 1.19 -2.68
CA VAL A 35 1.10 2.07 -3.84
C VAL A 35 0.66 3.48 -3.50
N PHE A 36 1.38 4.48 -4.01
CA PHE A 36 0.86 5.83 -4.11
C PHE A 36 0.43 6.09 -5.55
N VAL A 37 -0.84 6.42 -5.72
CA VAL A 37 -1.43 6.82 -7.00
C VAL A 37 -1.36 8.34 -7.07
N TYR A 38 -0.79 8.88 -8.14
CA TYR A 38 -0.67 10.32 -8.34
C TYR A 38 -1.27 10.74 -9.68
N ASN A 39 -1.76 11.99 -9.74
CA ASN A 39 -2.35 12.56 -10.94
C ASN A 39 -1.47 13.66 -11.55
N ASP A 40 -1.90 14.18 -12.69
CA ASP A 40 -1.17 15.23 -13.42
C ASP A 40 -1.18 16.59 -12.71
N LYS A 41 -2.01 16.76 -11.69
CA LYS A 41 -2.07 17.96 -10.84
C LYS A 41 -1.11 17.88 -9.65
N GLY A 42 -0.32 16.81 -9.52
CA GLY A 42 0.57 16.62 -8.39
C GLY A 42 -0.12 16.21 -7.10
N GLN A 43 -1.33 15.67 -7.20
CA GLN A 43 -2.08 15.16 -6.05
C GLN A 43 -1.93 13.65 -5.93
N TYR A 44 -2.10 13.15 -4.72
CA TYR A 44 -2.10 11.73 -4.40
C TYR A 44 -3.50 11.25 -4.03
N LEU A 45 -3.85 10.04 -4.46
CA LEU A 45 -5.11 9.42 -4.08
C LEU A 45 -4.96 8.80 -2.70
N ILE A 46 -5.63 9.39 -1.73
CA ILE A 46 -5.55 8.99 -0.32
C ILE A 46 -6.89 8.42 0.11
N GLN A 47 -6.82 7.29 0.77
CA GLN A 47 -8.00 6.66 1.34
C GLN A 47 -8.08 6.89 2.85
N LYS A 48 -9.31 7.08 3.33
CA LYS A 48 -9.62 7.01 4.74
C LYS A 48 -10.09 5.61 5.03
N VAL A 49 -9.42 4.92 5.96
CA VAL A 49 -9.80 3.55 6.30
C VAL A 49 -11.15 3.50 7.00
N ALA A 50 -11.84 2.37 6.86
CA ALA A 50 -13.13 2.18 7.51
C ALA A 50 -13.01 2.33 9.03
N PRO A 51 -14.06 2.87 9.72
CA PRO A 51 -13.99 3.12 11.16
C PRO A 51 -13.61 1.90 11.99
N CYS A 52 -14.00 0.69 11.58
CA CYS A 52 -13.66 -0.55 12.26
C CYS A 52 -12.17 -0.92 12.14
N ARG A 53 -11.44 -0.31 11.20
CA ARG A 53 -10.00 -0.53 10.96
C ARG A 53 -9.13 0.54 11.63
N GLY A 54 -9.73 1.57 12.16
CA GLY A 54 -9.05 2.73 12.73
C GLY A 54 -9.60 4.00 12.11
N ASN A 55 -9.18 5.13 12.57
CA ASN A 55 -9.66 6.42 12.04
C ASN A 55 -8.47 7.22 11.48
N TYR A 56 -7.83 6.67 10.47
CA TYR A 56 -6.65 7.28 9.85
C TYR A 56 -6.72 7.25 8.32
N TYR A 57 -5.85 8.05 7.72
CA TYR A 57 -5.67 8.13 6.27
C TYR A 57 -4.39 7.40 5.86
N SER A 58 -4.39 6.84 4.67
CA SER A 58 -3.25 6.09 4.13
C SER A 58 -3.29 5.99 2.60
N SER A 59 -2.23 5.44 2.02
CA SER A 59 -2.26 4.94 0.64
C SER A 59 -2.93 3.57 0.60
N THR A 60 -3.17 3.03 -0.60
CA THR A 60 -3.66 1.66 -0.77
C THR A 60 -2.53 0.68 -0.48
N ALA A 61 -2.79 -0.29 0.37
CA ALA A 61 -1.83 -1.32 0.74
C ALA A 61 -2.55 -2.59 1.19
N GLY A 62 -1.86 -3.72 1.13
CA GLY A 62 -2.43 -4.98 1.59
C GLY A 62 -1.39 -6.08 1.74
N HIS A 63 -1.85 -7.20 2.29
CA HIS A 63 -1.03 -8.40 2.45
C HIS A 63 -0.95 -9.18 1.14
N VAL A 64 0.20 -9.76 0.90
CA VAL A 64 0.37 -10.74 -0.17
C VAL A 64 -0.10 -12.09 0.37
N LYS A 65 -1.09 -12.69 -0.29
CA LYS A 65 -1.67 -13.97 0.15
C LYS A 65 -0.73 -15.12 -0.14
N SER A 66 -0.88 -16.21 0.62
CA SER A 66 -0.12 -17.43 0.38
C SER A 66 -0.28 -17.89 -1.07
N GLY A 67 0.83 -18.21 -1.71
CA GLY A 67 0.88 -18.63 -3.11
C GLY A 67 0.99 -17.50 -4.12
N GLU A 68 0.80 -16.24 -3.72
CA GLU A 68 1.05 -15.10 -4.59
C GLU A 68 2.55 -14.78 -4.61
N LEU A 69 3.22 -15.09 -5.72
CA LEU A 69 4.66 -14.83 -5.89
C LEU A 69 4.94 -13.58 -6.72
N ASP A 70 3.95 -13.09 -7.46
CA ASP A 70 4.02 -11.85 -8.25
C ASP A 70 3.43 -10.70 -7.43
N PHE A 71 4.30 -9.89 -6.83
CA PHE A 71 3.87 -8.81 -5.94
C PHE A 71 3.18 -7.66 -6.68
N ALA A 72 3.52 -7.43 -7.95
CA ALA A 72 2.79 -6.46 -8.77
C ALA A 72 1.36 -6.94 -9.02
N ALA A 73 1.16 -8.24 -9.24
CA ALA A 73 -0.18 -8.82 -9.36
C ALA A 73 -0.97 -8.72 -8.05
N ALA A 74 -0.31 -8.91 -6.90
CA ALA A 74 -0.92 -8.71 -5.60
C ALA A 74 -1.37 -7.24 -5.41
N MET A 75 -0.56 -6.28 -5.86
CA MET A 75 -0.93 -4.86 -5.80
C MET A 75 -2.11 -4.54 -6.73
N GLN A 76 -2.16 -5.12 -7.93
CA GLN A 76 -3.33 -5.00 -8.80
C GLN A 76 -4.59 -5.50 -8.10
N ARG A 77 -4.51 -6.64 -7.44
CA ARG A 77 -5.63 -7.24 -6.72
C ARG A 77 -6.12 -6.31 -5.61
N GLU A 78 -5.22 -5.78 -4.79
CA GLU A 78 -5.57 -4.86 -3.69
C GLU A 78 -6.25 -3.58 -4.22
N LEU A 79 -5.72 -2.97 -5.28
CA LEU A 79 -6.33 -1.79 -5.90
C LEU A 79 -7.75 -2.07 -6.39
N LYS A 80 -7.95 -3.22 -7.01
CA LYS A 80 -9.26 -3.61 -7.52
C LYS A 80 -10.24 -3.94 -6.39
N GLU A 81 -9.77 -4.66 -5.36
CA GLU A 81 -10.61 -5.04 -4.23
C GLU A 81 -11.01 -3.84 -3.38
N GLU A 82 -10.05 -3.01 -2.97
CA GLU A 82 -10.30 -1.93 -2.02
C GLU A 82 -10.99 -0.70 -2.63
N ILE A 83 -10.57 -0.29 -3.83
CA ILE A 83 -11.08 0.96 -4.45
C ILE A 83 -11.65 0.77 -5.86
N GLY A 84 -11.67 -0.43 -6.38
CA GLY A 84 -12.25 -0.72 -7.69
C GLY A 84 -11.43 -0.18 -8.86
N LEU A 85 -10.14 0.07 -8.67
CA LEU A 85 -9.26 0.58 -9.71
C LEU A 85 -8.56 -0.58 -10.42
N SER A 86 -8.85 -0.75 -11.71
CA SER A 86 -8.20 -1.77 -12.55
C SER A 86 -7.03 -1.15 -13.31
N VAL A 87 -5.85 -1.74 -13.16
CA VAL A 87 -4.62 -1.26 -13.81
C VAL A 87 -3.83 -2.44 -14.37
N ALA A 88 -2.99 -2.18 -15.36
CA ALA A 88 -2.03 -3.17 -15.84
C ALA A 88 -0.80 -3.22 -14.93
N LYS A 89 -0.19 -4.40 -14.77
CA LYS A 89 1.04 -4.52 -13.97
C LYS A 89 2.16 -3.61 -14.48
N SER A 90 2.23 -3.39 -15.79
CA SER A 90 3.24 -2.51 -16.41
C SER A 90 3.12 -1.04 -15.99
N GLU A 91 1.94 -0.63 -15.50
CA GLU A 91 1.72 0.73 -15.00
C GLU A 91 2.24 0.91 -13.57
N LEU A 92 2.40 -0.18 -12.82
CA LEU A 92 2.96 -0.17 -11.46
C LEU A 92 4.48 -0.11 -11.54
N LYS A 93 5.07 0.96 -11.06
CA LYS A 93 6.52 1.14 -11.04
C LYS A 93 7.04 0.92 -9.63
N LEU A 94 7.93 -0.05 -9.46
CA LEU A 94 8.57 -0.33 -8.17
C LEU A 94 9.46 0.85 -7.78
N VAL A 95 9.23 1.38 -6.60
CA VAL A 95 10.01 2.48 -6.02
C VAL A 95 11.11 1.92 -5.13
N LYS A 96 10.74 1.06 -4.19
CA LYS A 96 11.64 0.59 -3.14
C LYS A 96 11.07 -0.67 -2.49
N ILE A 97 11.95 -1.49 -1.93
CA ILE A 97 11.60 -2.55 -0.99
C ILE A 97 12.04 -2.06 0.39
N ARG A 98 11.06 -1.83 1.27
CA ARG A 98 11.33 -1.36 2.63
C ARG A 98 11.24 -2.52 3.60
N ARG A 99 12.28 -2.70 4.41
CA ARG A 99 12.37 -3.79 5.39
C ARG A 99 12.05 -3.27 6.79
N TYR A 100 11.29 -4.08 7.51
CA TYR A 100 10.99 -3.89 8.92
C TYR A 100 11.32 -5.19 9.67
N GLU A 101 11.11 -5.22 10.95
CA GLU A 101 11.45 -6.42 11.76
C GLU A 101 10.69 -7.68 11.31
N TYR A 102 9.38 -7.55 11.10
CA TYR A 102 8.49 -8.69 10.79
C TYR A 102 7.81 -8.59 9.44
N LYS A 103 8.12 -7.58 8.63
CA LYS A 103 7.53 -7.40 7.31
C LYS A 103 8.48 -6.69 6.37
N PHE A 104 8.23 -6.85 5.08
CA PHE A 104 8.87 -6.04 4.05
C PHE A 104 7.79 -5.56 3.08
N THR A 105 7.95 -4.34 2.59
CA THR A 105 6.97 -3.69 1.73
C THR A 105 7.56 -3.43 0.35
N PHE A 106 6.90 -3.96 -0.69
CA PHE A 106 7.12 -3.57 -2.08
C PHE A 106 6.29 -2.33 -2.34
N LEU A 107 6.97 -1.20 -2.46
CA LEU A 107 6.35 0.11 -2.68
C LEU A 107 6.31 0.42 -4.17
N TYR A 108 5.12 0.68 -4.69
CA TYR A 108 4.88 1.07 -6.08
C TYR A 108 4.41 2.50 -6.17
N ILE A 109 4.57 3.07 -7.35
CA ILE A 109 3.95 4.33 -7.74
C ILE A 109 3.16 4.12 -9.03
N LEU A 110 2.01 4.78 -9.14
CA LEU A 110 1.08 4.64 -10.26
C LEU A 110 0.57 6.01 -10.66
N ARG A 111 0.67 6.33 -11.96
CA ARG A 111 0.05 7.53 -12.51
C ARG A 111 -1.38 7.22 -12.94
N SER A 112 -2.34 8.01 -12.48
CA SER A 112 -3.74 7.89 -12.88
C SER A 112 -4.47 9.20 -12.66
N ASN A 113 -5.35 9.56 -13.58
CA ASN A 113 -6.23 10.72 -13.46
C ASN A 113 -7.69 10.27 -13.21
N VAL A 114 -7.88 9.09 -12.63
CA VAL A 114 -9.21 8.53 -12.40
C VAL A 114 -10.06 9.47 -11.53
N PRO A 115 -11.29 9.83 -11.97
CA PRO A 115 -12.21 10.54 -11.11
C PRO A 115 -12.67 9.66 -9.95
N THR A 116 -12.75 10.20 -8.74
CA THR A 116 -13.13 9.42 -7.55
C THR A 116 -14.55 8.83 -7.68
N GLU A 117 -15.44 9.47 -8.45
CA GLU A 117 -16.80 8.97 -8.70
C GLU A 117 -16.83 7.64 -9.45
N MET A 118 -15.75 7.30 -10.16
CA MET A 118 -15.63 6.04 -10.90
C MET A 118 -15.09 4.89 -10.05
N LEU A 119 -14.68 5.17 -8.83
CA LEU A 119 -14.14 4.16 -7.93
C LEU A 119 -15.27 3.46 -7.16
N ARG A 120 -15.04 2.19 -6.83
CA ARG A 120 -15.95 1.39 -6.01
C ARG A 120 -15.19 0.95 -4.76
N LEU A 121 -15.61 1.50 -3.63
CA LEU A 121 -14.94 1.26 -2.36
C LEU A 121 -15.45 -0.04 -1.71
N GLN A 122 -14.53 -0.81 -1.17
CA GLN A 122 -14.85 -1.92 -0.28
C GLN A 122 -15.13 -1.34 1.10
N GLU A 123 -16.41 -1.21 1.46
CA GLU A 123 -16.86 -0.47 2.64
C GLU A 123 -16.28 -0.97 3.96
N GLU A 124 -15.95 -2.26 4.04
CA GLU A 124 -15.32 -2.86 5.21
C GLU A 124 -13.86 -2.42 5.40
N GLU A 125 -13.22 -1.95 4.36
CA GLU A 125 -11.81 -1.53 4.38
C GLU A 125 -11.63 -0.03 4.20
N VAL A 126 -12.44 0.60 3.33
CA VAL A 126 -12.26 1.99 2.91
C VAL A 126 -13.54 2.78 3.08
N GLU A 127 -13.50 3.82 3.91
CA GLU A 127 -14.64 4.73 4.11
C GLU A 127 -14.79 5.73 2.95
N SER A 128 -13.67 6.30 2.50
CA SER A 128 -13.67 7.31 1.44
C SER A 128 -12.30 7.41 0.77
N VAL A 129 -12.28 8.01 -0.42
CA VAL A 129 -11.04 8.35 -1.13
C VAL A 129 -11.10 9.81 -1.56
N LYS A 130 -9.94 10.46 -1.59
CA LYS A 130 -9.81 11.85 -2.00
C LYS A 130 -8.46 12.09 -2.66
N TRP A 131 -8.43 12.88 -3.70
CA TRP A 131 -7.21 13.45 -4.24
C TRP A 131 -6.73 14.56 -3.29
N MET A 132 -5.52 14.42 -2.77
CA MET A 132 -4.95 15.38 -1.82
C MET A 132 -3.61 15.91 -2.32
N CYS A 133 -3.39 17.21 -2.16
CA CYS A 133 -2.08 17.77 -2.38
C CYS A 133 -1.13 17.43 -1.21
N ARG A 134 0.15 17.65 -1.42
CA ARG A 134 1.17 17.33 -0.43
C ARG A 134 0.94 18.03 0.92
N ASP A 135 0.50 19.30 0.87
CA ASP A 135 0.25 20.07 2.08
C ASP A 135 -0.92 19.54 2.91
N GLU A 136 -1.99 19.07 2.24
CA GLU A 136 -3.13 18.43 2.91
C GLU A 136 -2.69 17.17 3.64
N ILE A 137 -1.84 16.35 3.02
CA ILE A 137 -1.30 15.13 3.63
C ILE A 137 -0.45 15.50 4.85
N GLU A 138 0.40 16.51 4.75
CA GLU A 138 1.25 16.96 5.85
C GLU A 138 0.42 17.48 7.03
N GLN A 139 -0.68 18.19 6.77
CA GLN A 139 -1.59 18.63 7.82
C GLN A 139 -2.20 17.44 8.57
N LEU A 140 -2.58 16.38 7.85
CA LEU A 140 -3.08 15.15 8.46
C LEU A 140 -2.00 14.46 9.30
N CYS A 141 -0.75 14.45 8.82
CA CYS A 141 0.37 13.92 9.59
C CYS A 141 0.57 14.68 10.91
N ASN A 142 0.52 16.02 10.85
CA ASN A 142 0.70 16.88 12.01
C ASN A 142 -0.42 16.68 13.05
N LYS A 143 -1.62 16.30 12.60
CA LYS A 143 -2.75 15.99 13.47
C LYS A 143 -2.73 14.53 13.98
N GLY A 144 -1.76 13.73 13.57
CA GLY A 144 -1.71 12.31 13.91
C GLY A 144 -2.77 11.46 13.21
N LEU A 145 -3.36 11.93 12.12
CA LEU A 145 -4.43 11.27 11.39
C LEU A 145 -3.95 10.51 10.14
N PHE A 146 -2.72 10.73 9.72
CA PHE A 146 -2.12 9.98 8.61
C PHE A 146 -1.21 8.89 9.17
N GLN A 147 -1.31 7.67 8.66
CA GLN A 147 -0.52 6.55 9.14
C GLN A 147 0.97 6.81 8.90
N ARG A 148 1.75 6.78 9.98
CA ARG A 148 3.17 7.14 9.97
C ARG A 148 4.00 6.33 8.96
N VAL A 149 3.75 5.02 8.89
CA VAL A 149 4.46 4.15 7.93
C VAL A 149 4.18 4.60 6.49
N HIS A 150 2.92 4.90 6.16
CA HIS A 150 2.55 5.37 4.82
C HIS A 150 3.11 6.75 4.50
N TYR A 151 3.26 7.61 5.48
CA TYR A 151 3.93 8.90 5.29
C TYR A 151 5.40 8.71 4.90
N GLN A 152 6.09 7.78 5.56
CA GLN A 152 7.46 7.44 5.20
C GLN A 152 7.55 6.86 3.77
N LEU A 153 6.58 6.05 3.39
CA LEU A 153 6.50 5.52 2.02
C LEU A 153 6.27 6.63 0.99
N LEU A 154 5.48 7.65 1.33
CA LEU A 154 5.30 8.83 0.48
C LEU A 154 6.63 9.56 0.24
N LEU A 155 7.42 9.76 1.30
CA LEU A 155 8.74 10.38 1.17
C LEU A 155 9.66 9.56 0.26
N ASP A 156 9.62 8.24 0.33
CA ASP A 156 10.37 7.36 -0.56
C ASP A 156 9.94 7.54 -2.02
N CYS A 157 8.63 7.68 -2.28
CA CYS A 157 8.11 7.94 -3.61
C CYS A 157 8.59 9.30 -4.15
N GLU A 158 8.50 10.34 -3.34
CA GLU A 158 8.92 11.69 -3.72
C GLU A 158 10.41 11.75 -4.03
N GLU A 159 11.24 11.09 -3.24
CA GLU A 159 12.68 10.99 -3.49
C GLU A 159 12.95 10.40 -4.87
N LYS A 160 12.31 9.29 -5.21
CA LYS A 160 12.46 8.66 -6.52
C LYS A 160 11.97 9.54 -7.66
N MET A 161 10.85 10.23 -7.49
CA MET A 161 10.29 11.13 -8.50
C MET A 161 11.20 12.33 -8.74
N ASN A 162 11.80 12.89 -7.70
CA ASN A 162 12.72 14.03 -7.79
C ASN A 162 14.02 13.70 -8.53
N PHE A 163 14.51 12.46 -8.41
CA PHE A 163 15.70 12.02 -9.17
C PHE A 163 15.44 11.90 -10.67
N LYS A 164 14.20 11.91 -11.12
CA LYS A 164 13.84 11.85 -12.56
C LYS A 164 13.64 13.21 -13.21
N LYS A 165 13.71 14.26 -12.42
CA LYS A 165 13.72 15.64 -12.91
C LYS A 165 15.16 16.08 -13.15
#